data_faac9fa9d0b8c4a6fe6beceb8857dddd
#
_entry.id   faac9fa9d0b8c4a6fe6beceb8857dddd
#
_cell.length_a   1.000
_cell.length_b   1.000
_cell.length_c   1.000
_cell.angle_alpha   90.00
_cell.angle_beta   90.00
_cell.angle_gamma   90.00
#
_symmetry.space_group_name_H-M   'P 1'
#
loop_
_entity.id
_entity.type
_entity.pdbx_description
1 polymer ?
#
loop_
_entity_poly.entity_id
_entity_poly.type
_entity_poly.pdbx_seq_one_letter_code
_entity_poly.pdbx_strand_id
1 'polypeptide(L)'
;MTLLPNNLIGIGGHPMCGKETGGLEYADASLYQNAVFVLTPANNPDNKMLDLARQIISAVGSIPIEMDAERHDKLAALTSHLPYLLACSLVAAVNSEGDTDPIIWEMVSSGFKDTTRVASSVVQMLVDIIATNKDGIRNALHQQRIAMDKLEIALDEDLQSLQALLSDIQSIRNHHFSVPPSG
;
A
#
# COMPACT_ATOMS: atom_id res chain seq x y z
N MET A 1 3.96 18.70 13.05
CA MET A 1 2.81 18.92 14.00
C MET A 1 2.93 20.21 14.80
N THR A 2 3.31 21.28 14.18
CA THR A 2 3.42 22.64 14.78
C THR A 2 2.08 23.37 14.91
N LEU A 3 0.97 22.74 14.50
CA LEU A 3 -0.37 23.35 14.49
C LEU A 3 -1.20 23.05 15.76
N LEU A 4 -0.75 22.16 16.64
CA LEU A 4 -1.45 21.89 17.89
C LEU A 4 -1.04 22.91 18.96
N PRO A 5 -2.00 23.45 19.73
CA PRO A 5 -1.69 24.24 20.91
C PRO A 5 -0.80 23.44 21.89
N ASN A 6 0.11 24.13 22.61
CA ASN A 6 1.10 23.52 23.50
C ASN A 6 0.50 22.66 24.64
N ASN A 7 -0.78 22.84 24.94
CA ASN A 7 -1.51 22.08 25.95
C ASN A 7 -2.24 20.84 25.40
N LEU A 8 -2.09 20.56 24.10
CA LEU A 8 -2.68 19.38 23.47
C LEU A 8 -1.57 18.42 23.04
N ILE A 9 -1.83 17.15 23.20
CA ILE A 9 -0.99 16.05 22.74
C ILE A 9 -1.75 15.34 21.62
N GLY A 10 -1.09 15.20 20.47
CA GLY A 10 -1.66 14.50 19.31
C GLY A 10 -1.14 13.07 19.21
N ILE A 11 -2.01 12.15 18.87
CA ILE A 11 -1.65 10.81 18.43
C ILE A 11 -2.26 10.65 17.04
N GLY A 12 -1.42 10.55 16.01
CA GLY A 12 -1.89 10.20 14.67
C GLY A 12 -2.35 8.76 14.64
N GLY A 13 -3.39 8.47 13.87
CA GLY A 13 -3.92 7.13 13.71
C GLY A 13 -4.24 6.82 12.25
N HIS A 14 -3.80 5.65 11.76
CA HIS A 14 -4.06 5.21 10.40
C HIS A 14 -4.49 3.73 10.38
N PRO A 15 -5.77 3.43 10.14
CA PRO A 15 -6.21 2.08 9.88
C PRO A 15 -5.74 1.62 8.51
N MET A 16 -4.94 0.53 8.47
CA MET A 16 -4.43 -0.04 7.22
C MET A 16 -5.50 -0.93 6.54
N CYS A 17 -6.68 -0.34 6.32
CA CYS A 17 -7.82 -0.97 5.67
C CYS A 17 -8.61 0.07 4.89
N GLY A 18 -9.35 -0.38 3.86
CA GLY A 18 -10.17 0.50 3.03
C GLY A 18 -10.85 -0.24 1.91
N LYS A 19 -11.67 0.49 1.16
CA LYS A 19 -12.34 0.04 -0.07
C LYS A 19 -12.06 1.06 -1.17
N GLU A 20 -12.25 0.66 -2.41
CA GLU A 20 -12.15 1.51 -3.60
C GLU A 20 -13.35 2.47 -3.72
N THR A 21 -14.45 2.18 -3.01
CA THR A 21 -15.67 2.99 -2.98
C THR A 21 -15.65 3.92 -1.77
N GLY A 22 -16.11 5.16 -1.95
CA GLY A 22 -16.22 6.18 -0.90
C GLY A 22 -17.67 6.56 -0.63
N GLY A 23 -17.95 7.04 0.61
CA GLY A 23 -19.28 7.49 1.04
C GLY A 23 -19.84 6.67 2.20
N LEU A 24 -20.77 7.27 2.95
CA LEU A 24 -21.38 6.65 4.12
C LEU A 24 -22.17 5.37 3.78
N GLU A 25 -22.72 5.29 2.56
CA GLU A 25 -23.43 4.14 2.03
C GLU A 25 -22.56 2.88 1.90
N TYR A 26 -21.24 3.05 1.85
CA TYR A 26 -20.27 1.97 1.78
C TYR A 26 -19.58 1.69 3.12
N ALA A 27 -20.03 2.35 4.21
CA ALA A 27 -19.46 2.14 5.54
C ALA A 27 -19.63 0.69 5.99
N ASP A 28 -18.55 0.09 6.50
CA ASP A 28 -18.52 -1.31 6.90
C ASP A 28 -17.57 -1.49 8.08
N ALA A 29 -18.16 -1.76 9.25
CA ALA A 29 -17.37 -1.95 10.47
C ALA A 29 -16.44 -3.18 10.41
N SER A 30 -16.74 -4.16 9.55
CA SER A 30 -15.91 -5.36 9.40
C SER A 30 -14.53 -5.06 8.82
N LEU A 31 -14.33 -3.91 8.15
CA LEU A 31 -13.03 -3.48 7.64
C LEU A 31 -11.97 -3.36 8.72
N TYR A 32 -12.37 -3.06 9.95
CA TYR A 32 -11.46 -2.92 11.09
C TYR A 32 -11.02 -4.25 11.70
N GLN A 33 -11.78 -5.33 11.47
CA GLN A 33 -11.51 -6.63 12.09
C GLN A 33 -10.19 -7.21 11.61
N ASN A 34 -9.27 -7.43 12.56
CA ASN A 34 -7.90 -7.91 12.33
C ASN A 34 -7.03 -7.00 11.45
N ALA A 35 -7.51 -5.80 11.10
CA ALA A 35 -6.70 -4.82 10.37
C ALA A 35 -5.64 -4.20 11.30
N VAL A 36 -4.46 -3.98 10.77
CA VAL A 36 -3.43 -3.18 11.45
C VAL A 36 -3.90 -1.74 11.56
N PHE A 37 -3.75 -1.15 12.74
CA PHE A 37 -4.00 0.26 12.97
C PHE A 37 -2.72 0.92 13.50
N VAL A 38 -2.09 1.75 12.68
CA VAL A 38 -0.85 2.42 13.06
C VAL A 38 -1.13 3.63 13.93
N LEU A 39 -0.43 3.73 15.06
CA LEU A 39 -0.38 4.90 15.93
C LEU A 39 0.95 5.62 15.74
N THR A 40 0.89 6.92 15.51
CA THR A 40 2.07 7.79 15.40
C THR A 40 2.01 8.86 16.49
N PRO A 41 2.53 8.55 17.70
CA PRO A 41 2.50 9.50 18.81
C PRO A 41 3.39 10.71 18.52
N ALA A 42 2.89 11.92 18.82
CA ALA A 42 3.68 13.14 18.75
C ALA A 42 4.18 13.53 20.13
N ASN A 43 5.44 13.99 20.23
CA ASN A 43 5.99 14.66 21.41
C ASN A 43 5.87 13.89 22.74
N ASN A 44 6.23 12.60 22.78
CA ASN A 44 6.19 11.76 24.00
C ASN A 44 4.86 11.86 24.75
N PRO A 45 3.78 11.27 24.21
CA PRO A 45 2.50 11.26 24.90
C PRO A 45 2.62 10.52 26.25
N ASP A 46 1.80 10.89 27.23
CA ASP A 46 1.66 10.14 28.46
C ASP A 46 1.23 8.69 28.15
N ASN A 47 1.82 7.72 28.85
CA ASN A 47 1.49 6.30 28.69
C ASN A 47 -0.01 6.02 28.80
N LYS A 48 -0.73 6.74 29.65
CA LYS A 48 -2.18 6.61 29.81
C LYS A 48 -2.95 6.95 28.52
N MET A 49 -2.48 7.93 27.77
CA MET A 49 -3.12 8.32 26.50
C MET A 49 -2.87 7.26 25.41
N LEU A 50 -1.65 6.73 25.36
CA LEU A 50 -1.33 5.61 24.46
C LEU A 50 -2.13 4.36 24.82
N ASP A 51 -2.24 4.02 26.09
CA ASP A 51 -3.03 2.89 26.56
C ASP A 51 -4.51 3.05 26.20
N LEU A 52 -5.06 4.25 26.34
CA LEU A 52 -6.44 4.53 25.92
C LEU A 52 -6.60 4.37 24.40
N ALA A 53 -5.65 4.89 23.61
CA ALA A 53 -5.68 4.75 22.15
C ALA A 53 -5.64 3.27 21.73
N ARG A 54 -4.75 2.46 22.33
CA ARG A 54 -4.68 1.01 22.10
C ARG A 54 -5.98 0.30 22.45
N GLN A 55 -6.60 0.66 23.59
CA GLN A 55 -7.88 0.09 24.02
C GLN A 55 -8.99 0.39 23.02
N ILE A 56 -9.10 1.63 22.54
CA ILE A 56 -10.09 2.02 21.53
C ILE A 56 -9.89 1.21 20.25
N ILE A 57 -8.65 1.12 19.76
CA ILE A 57 -8.32 0.38 18.55
C ILE A 57 -8.64 -1.12 18.71
N SER A 58 -8.28 -1.71 19.83
CA SER A 58 -8.60 -3.11 20.12
C SER A 58 -10.11 -3.35 20.25
N ALA A 59 -10.85 -2.39 20.78
CA ALA A 59 -12.32 -2.49 20.92
C ALA A 59 -13.05 -2.51 19.57
N VAL A 60 -12.48 -1.88 18.53
CA VAL A 60 -13.03 -1.97 17.16
C VAL A 60 -12.52 -3.21 16.40
N GLY A 61 -11.73 -4.07 17.04
CA GLY A 61 -11.22 -5.32 16.45
C GLY A 61 -9.93 -5.17 15.65
N SER A 62 -9.27 -4.01 15.69
CA SER A 62 -8.01 -3.76 15.00
C SER A 62 -6.79 -4.08 15.87
N ILE A 63 -5.64 -4.27 15.24
CA ILE A 63 -4.36 -4.57 15.87
C ILE A 63 -3.52 -3.28 15.92
N PRO A 64 -3.29 -2.66 17.11
CA PRO A 64 -2.50 -1.45 17.22
C PRO A 64 -1.01 -1.73 17.02
N ILE A 65 -0.34 -0.93 16.19
CA ILE A 65 1.12 -0.90 16.01
C ILE A 65 1.60 0.54 16.17
N GLU A 66 2.65 0.74 16.95
CA GLU A 66 3.24 2.07 17.16
C GLU A 66 4.50 2.24 16.35
N MET A 67 4.65 3.42 15.76
CA MET A 67 5.89 3.86 15.13
C MET A 67 5.92 5.38 15.02
N ASP A 68 7.08 5.96 14.71
CA ASP A 68 7.17 7.37 14.37
C ASP A 68 6.52 7.65 12.99
N ALA A 69 6.10 8.90 12.78
CA ALA A 69 5.39 9.31 11.57
C ALA A 69 6.24 9.17 10.30
N GLU A 70 7.54 9.44 10.38
CA GLU A 70 8.46 9.34 9.24
C GLU A 70 8.59 7.89 8.78
N ARG A 71 8.74 6.96 9.74
CA ARG A 71 8.76 5.52 9.45
C ARG A 71 7.44 5.06 8.86
N HIS A 72 6.30 5.51 9.42
CA HIS A 72 4.98 5.23 8.85
C HIS A 72 4.89 5.65 7.39
N ASP A 73 5.24 6.91 7.08
CA ASP A 73 5.12 7.48 5.74
C ASP A 73 6.01 6.73 4.73
N LYS A 74 7.22 6.33 5.14
CA LYS A 74 8.12 5.50 4.32
C LYS A 74 7.50 4.13 4.03
N LEU A 75 6.94 3.45 5.02
CA LEU A 75 6.34 2.12 4.85
C LEU A 75 5.05 2.21 4.03
N ALA A 76 4.19 3.19 4.31
CA ALA A 76 2.96 3.43 3.56
C ALA A 76 3.24 3.75 2.08
N ALA A 77 4.33 4.48 1.79
CA ALA A 77 4.75 4.73 0.41
C ALA A 77 5.02 3.44 -0.37
N LEU A 78 5.67 2.44 0.26
CA LEU A 78 6.01 1.17 -0.37
C LEU A 78 4.82 0.18 -0.43
N THR A 79 3.99 0.15 0.61
CA THR A 79 2.97 -0.90 0.76
C THR A 79 1.58 -0.49 0.29
N SER A 80 1.34 0.82 0.09
CA SER A 80 0.05 1.36 -0.30
C SER A 80 0.15 2.28 -1.52
N HIS A 81 0.97 3.34 -1.46
CA HIS A 81 0.98 4.35 -2.51
C HIS A 81 1.66 3.86 -3.79
N LEU A 82 2.77 3.14 -3.68
CA LEU A 82 3.47 2.54 -4.81
C LEU A 82 2.60 1.53 -5.57
N PRO A 83 1.93 0.54 -4.92
CA PRO A 83 1.00 -0.37 -5.60
C PRO A 83 -0.05 0.34 -6.44
N TYR A 84 -0.64 1.44 -5.93
CA TYR A 84 -1.60 2.23 -6.69
C TYR A 84 -0.98 2.84 -7.95
N LEU A 85 0.19 3.47 -7.83
CA LEU A 85 0.87 4.08 -8.97
C LEU A 85 1.32 3.04 -10.00
N LEU A 86 1.70 1.85 -9.55
CA LEU A 86 2.02 0.73 -10.45
C LEU A 86 0.77 0.23 -11.20
N ALA A 87 -0.36 0.11 -10.51
CA ALA A 87 -1.62 -0.22 -11.14
C ALA A 87 -2.01 0.80 -12.22
N CYS A 88 -1.89 2.09 -11.91
CA CYS A 88 -2.13 3.17 -12.88
C CYS A 88 -1.16 3.11 -14.07
N SER A 89 0.13 2.86 -13.81
CA SER A 89 1.14 2.78 -14.87
C SER A 89 0.92 1.59 -15.80
N LEU A 90 0.46 0.46 -15.24
CA LEU A 90 0.14 -0.72 -16.03
C LEU A 90 -1.08 -0.49 -16.94
N VAL A 91 -2.13 0.18 -16.42
CA VAL A 91 -3.29 0.59 -17.23
C VAL A 91 -2.85 1.54 -18.34
N ALA A 92 -2.01 2.53 -18.04
CA ALA A 92 -1.52 3.50 -19.02
C ALA A 92 -0.68 2.83 -20.12
N ALA A 93 0.17 1.86 -19.77
CA ALA A 93 0.97 1.10 -20.74
C ALA A 93 0.09 0.30 -21.70
N VAL A 94 -0.91 -0.41 -21.19
CA VAL A 94 -1.86 -1.17 -22.03
C VAL A 94 -2.69 -0.22 -22.88
N ASN A 95 -3.14 0.93 -22.35
CA ASN A 95 -3.92 1.90 -23.12
C ASN A 95 -3.10 2.50 -24.29
N SER A 96 -1.81 2.73 -24.10
CA SER A 96 -0.94 3.23 -25.17
C SER A 96 -0.89 2.27 -26.38
N GLU A 97 -0.93 0.96 -26.15
CA GLU A 97 -1.05 -0.02 -27.22
C GLU A 97 -2.49 -0.09 -27.75
N GLY A 98 -3.48 0.03 -26.88
CA GLY A 98 -4.90 -0.01 -27.24
C GLY A 98 -5.35 1.11 -28.17
N ASP A 99 -4.62 2.22 -28.23
CA ASP A 99 -4.86 3.30 -29.19
C ASP A 99 -4.55 2.86 -30.63
N THR A 100 -3.67 1.87 -30.82
CA THR A 100 -3.29 1.31 -32.12
C THR A 100 -3.93 -0.03 -32.40
N ASP A 101 -4.13 -0.87 -31.39
CA ASP A 101 -4.79 -2.18 -31.50
C ASP A 101 -5.82 -2.39 -30.36
N PRO A 102 -7.10 -2.02 -30.57
CA PRO A 102 -8.14 -2.14 -29.56
C PRO A 102 -8.40 -3.56 -29.06
N ILE A 103 -7.98 -4.61 -29.78
CA ILE A 103 -8.19 -6.00 -29.41
C ILE A 103 -7.48 -6.37 -28.10
N ILE A 104 -6.46 -5.58 -27.70
CA ILE A 104 -5.75 -5.77 -26.43
C ILE A 104 -6.70 -5.81 -25.24
N TRP A 105 -7.80 -5.05 -25.27
CA TRP A 105 -8.78 -5.00 -24.20
C TRP A 105 -9.65 -6.27 -24.12
N GLU A 106 -9.79 -6.99 -25.21
CA GLU A 106 -10.48 -8.30 -25.22
C GLU A 106 -9.56 -9.41 -24.68
N MET A 107 -8.24 -9.21 -24.71
CA MET A 107 -7.25 -10.14 -24.17
C MET A 107 -7.04 -10.00 -22.65
N VAL A 108 -7.60 -8.98 -22.02
CA VAL A 108 -7.47 -8.72 -20.59
C VAL A 108 -8.11 -9.83 -19.76
N SER A 109 -7.28 -10.53 -18.97
CA SER A 109 -7.68 -11.62 -18.07
C SER A 109 -7.69 -11.20 -16.60
N SER A 110 -7.95 -12.15 -15.69
CA SER A 110 -8.00 -11.94 -14.24
C SER A 110 -6.69 -11.32 -13.71
N GLY A 111 -5.53 -11.78 -14.16
CA GLY A 111 -4.24 -11.26 -13.70
C GLY A 111 -4.12 -9.75 -13.87
N PHE A 112 -4.49 -9.21 -15.03
CA PHE A 112 -4.50 -7.75 -15.26
C PHE A 112 -5.55 -7.06 -14.38
N LYS A 113 -6.77 -7.59 -14.31
CA LYS A 113 -7.87 -7.01 -13.54
C LYS A 113 -7.53 -6.93 -12.06
N ASP A 114 -6.98 -8.00 -11.50
CA ASP A 114 -6.62 -8.08 -10.09
C ASP A 114 -5.46 -7.11 -9.77
N THR A 115 -4.43 -7.07 -10.63
CA THR A 115 -3.26 -6.20 -10.45
C THR A 115 -3.61 -4.72 -10.57
N THR A 116 -4.58 -4.38 -11.43
CA THR A 116 -4.98 -2.98 -11.70
C THR A 116 -6.20 -2.52 -10.92
N ARG A 117 -6.83 -3.37 -10.13
CA ARG A 117 -8.08 -3.10 -9.41
C ARG A 117 -8.05 -1.77 -8.65
N VAL A 118 -6.97 -1.50 -7.95
CA VAL A 118 -6.82 -0.27 -7.15
C VAL A 118 -6.71 1.01 -7.99
N ALA A 119 -6.43 0.93 -9.28
CA ALA A 119 -6.42 2.09 -10.18
C ALA A 119 -7.81 2.74 -10.35
N SER A 120 -8.89 2.05 -9.95
CA SER A 120 -10.26 2.57 -9.95
C SER A 120 -10.63 3.37 -8.69
N SER A 121 -9.70 3.55 -7.75
CA SER A 121 -9.94 4.29 -6.50
C SER A 121 -10.23 5.78 -6.73
N VAL A 122 -10.82 6.43 -5.72
CA VAL A 122 -11.20 7.85 -5.78
C VAL A 122 -9.95 8.73 -5.97
N VAL A 123 -9.84 9.36 -7.14
CA VAL A 123 -8.65 10.11 -7.58
C VAL A 123 -8.28 11.24 -6.60
N GLN A 124 -9.27 12.02 -6.12
CA GLN A 124 -8.99 13.16 -5.24
C GLN A 124 -8.31 12.72 -3.94
N MET A 125 -8.79 11.66 -3.31
CA MET A 125 -8.18 11.11 -2.10
C MET A 125 -6.71 10.74 -2.33
N LEU A 126 -6.40 10.13 -3.46
CA LEU A 126 -5.05 9.70 -3.78
C LEU A 126 -4.12 10.85 -4.14
N VAL A 127 -4.64 11.90 -4.79
CA VAL A 127 -3.89 13.14 -5.03
C VAL A 127 -3.49 13.79 -3.71
N ASP A 128 -4.40 13.84 -2.73
CA ASP A 128 -4.13 14.40 -1.40
C ASP A 128 -3.08 13.57 -0.63
N ILE A 129 -3.18 12.24 -0.68
CA ILE A 129 -2.18 11.33 -0.12
C ILE A 129 -0.81 11.53 -0.77
N ILE A 130 -0.75 11.58 -2.10
CA ILE A 130 0.49 11.78 -2.84
C ILE A 130 1.10 13.15 -2.51
N ALA A 131 0.27 14.20 -2.38
CA ALA A 131 0.73 15.54 -2.06
C ALA A 131 1.41 15.62 -0.69
N THR A 132 0.96 14.81 0.29
CA THR A 132 1.49 14.81 1.65
C THR A 132 2.72 13.93 1.84
N ASN A 133 2.98 12.94 0.94
CA ASN A 133 4.10 12.00 1.06
C ASN A 133 4.96 11.91 -0.22
N LYS A 134 5.21 13.03 -0.87
CA LYS A 134 5.94 13.09 -2.17
C LYS A 134 7.32 12.44 -2.13
N ASP A 135 8.10 12.71 -1.10
CA ASP A 135 9.49 12.23 -1.03
C ASP A 135 9.55 10.74 -0.73
N GLY A 136 8.70 10.23 0.16
CA GLY A 136 8.54 8.80 0.39
C GLY A 136 8.14 8.05 -0.88
N ILE A 137 7.19 8.60 -1.64
CA ILE A 137 6.73 8.02 -2.91
C ILE A 137 7.83 8.06 -3.99
N ARG A 138 8.58 9.17 -4.10
CA ARG A 138 9.73 9.23 -5.04
C ARG A 138 10.76 8.16 -4.74
N ASN A 139 11.09 7.96 -3.47
CA ASN A 139 12.01 6.92 -3.04
C ASN A 139 11.47 5.51 -3.36
N ALA A 140 10.19 5.27 -3.09
CA ALA A 140 9.53 4.00 -3.42
C ALA A 140 9.56 3.72 -4.93
N LEU A 141 9.24 4.71 -5.78
CA LEU A 141 9.33 4.61 -7.23
C LEU A 141 10.77 4.38 -7.72
N HIS A 142 11.76 4.99 -7.07
CA HIS A 142 13.16 4.72 -7.41
C HIS A 142 13.54 3.27 -7.11
N GLN A 143 13.16 2.74 -5.94
CA GLN A 143 13.39 1.34 -5.59
C GLN A 143 12.69 0.37 -6.53
N GLN A 144 11.46 0.71 -6.95
CA GLN A 144 10.73 -0.08 -7.93
C GLN A 144 11.42 -0.12 -9.28
N ARG A 145 11.96 1.02 -9.77
CA ARG A 145 12.75 1.02 -11.01
C ARG A 145 13.95 0.11 -10.93
N ILE A 146 14.71 0.17 -9.83
CA ILE A 146 15.85 -0.74 -9.60
C ILE A 146 15.40 -2.22 -9.64
N ALA A 147 14.24 -2.54 -9.09
CA ALA A 147 13.71 -3.89 -9.14
C ALA A 147 13.29 -4.31 -10.55
N MET A 148 12.72 -3.40 -11.34
CA MET A 148 12.40 -3.64 -12.74
C MET A 148 13.66 -3.82 -13.60
N ASP A 149 14.67 -2.96 -13.40
CA ASP A 149 15.97 -3.08 -14.10
C ASP A 149 16.62 -4.46 -13.86
N LYS A 150 16.52 -4.99 -12.64
CA LYS A 150 17.03 -6.35 -12.33
C LYS A 150 16.29 -7.45 -13.10
N LEU A 151 14.98 -7.32 -13.28
CA LEU A 151 14.19 -8.26 -14.07
C LEU A 151 14.55 -8.17 -15.55
N GLU A 152 14.71 -6.96 -16.07
CA GLU A 152 15.12 -6.71 -17.46
C GLU A 152 16.52 -7.26 -17.75
N ILE A 153 17.49 -7.01 -16.85
CA ILE A 153 18.85 -7.58 -16.96
C ILE A 153 18.78 -9.11 -16.96
N ALA A 154 18.05 -9.71 -16.03
CA ALA A 154 17.95 -11.17 -15.96
C ALA A 154 17.25 -11.77 -17.19
N LEU A 155 16.33 -11.04 -17.82
CA LEU A 155 15.67 -11.43 -19.06
C LEU A 155 16.67 -11.43 -20.24
N ASP A 156 17.58 -10.46 -20.28
CA ASP A 156 18.57 -10.30 -21.34
C ASP A 156 19.79 -11.25 -21.18
N GLU A 157 20.10 -11.69 -19.94
CA GLU A 157 21.23 -12.60 -19.69
C GLU A 157 20.92 -14.02 -20.17
N ASP A 158 20.09 -14.74 -19.43
CA ASP A 158 19.67 -16.11 -19.75
C ASP A 158 18.44 -16.55 -18.92
N LEU A 159 17.77 -17.59 -19.39
CA LEU A 159 16.57 -18.12 -18.71
C LEU A 159 16.85 -18.70 -17.32
N GLN A 160 18.07 -19.13 -17.01
CA GLN A 160 18.43 -19.68 -15.72
C GLN A 160 18.55 -18.56 -14.68
N SER A 161 19.18 -17.43 -15.04
CA SER A 161 19.26 -16.22 -14.22
C SER A 161 17.86 -15.68 -13.91
N LEU A 162 17.01 -15.57 -14.92
CA LEU A 162 15.63 -15.16 -14.77
C LEU A 162 14.85 -16.12 -13.84
N GLN A 163 14.97 -17.43 -14.04
CA GLN A 163 14.30 -18.43 -13.21
C GLN A 163 14.75 -18.34 -11.74
N ALA A 164 16.03 -18.16 -11.48
CA ALA A 164 16.56 -18.00 -10.13
C ALA A 164 15.94 -16.77 -9.44
N LEU A 165 15.96 -15.61 -10.09
CA LEU A 165 15.38 -14.37 -9.56
C LEU A 165 13.88 -14.50 -9.28
N LEU A 166 13.10 -15.08 -10.20
CA LEU A 166 11.67 -15.30 -10.02
C LEU A 166 11.38 -16.28 -8.88
N SER A 167 12.20 -17.33 -8.71
CA SER A 167 12.07 -18.30 -7.61
C SER A 167 12.33 -17.66 -6.26
N ASP A 168 13.32 -16.77 -6.17
CA ASP A 168 13.62 -16.02 -4.95
C ASP A 168 12.44 -15.10 -4.57
N ILE A 169 11.90 -14.35 -5.55
CA ILE A 169 10.73 -13.49 -5.34
C ILE A 169 9.51 -14.31 -4.89
N GLN A 170 9.26 -15.46 -5.53
CA GLN A 170 8.18 -16.36 -5.14
C GLN A 170 8.37 -16.86 -3.71
N SER A 171 9.59 -17.24 -3.32
CA SER A 171 9.90 -17.69 -1.96
C SER A 171 9.62 -16.62 -0.92
N ILE A 172 10.04 -15.37 -1.18
CA ILE A 172 9.74 -14.23 -0.32
C ILE A 172 8.22 -14.03 -0.18
N ARG A 173 7.50 -14.05 -1.30
CA ARG A 173 6.03 -13.89 -1.31
C ARG A 173 5.36 -14.98 -0.47
N ASN A 174 5.75 -16.24 -0.67
CA ASN A 174 5.17 -17.37 0.03
C ASN A 174 5.52 -17.37 1.53
N HIS A 175 6.72 -16.96 1.92
CA HIS A 175 7.09 -16.83 3.31
C HIS A 175 6.18 -15.86 4.09
N HIS A 176 5.84 -14.74 3.49
CA HIS A 176 5.02 -13.70 4.15
C HIS A 176 3.50 -13.89 4.03
N PHE A 177 3.04 -14.63 3.01
CA PHE A 177 1.62 -14.76 2.69
C PHE A 177 1.18 -16.21 2.43
N SER A 178 1.90 -17.19 3.01
CA SER A 178 1.44 -18.58 2.94
C SER A 178 0.05 -18.68 3.58
N VAL A 179 -0.95 -19.03 2.79
CA VAL A 179 -2.18 -19.57 3.33
C VAL A 179 -1.82 -20.92 3.94
N PRO A 180 -2.09 -21.19 5.24
CA PRO A 180 -1.90 -22.52 5.78
C PRO A 180 -2.70 -23.50 4.91
N PRO A 181 -2.18 -24.71 4.62
CA PRO A 181 -2.93 -25.68 3.86
C PRO A 181 -4.28 -25.87 4.55
N SER A 182 -5.35 -25.67 3.77
CA SER A 182 -6.71 -25.95 4.22
C SER A 182 -6.76 -27.41 4.67
N GLY A 183 -6.85 -27.62 5.99
CA GLY A 183 -7.04 -28.93 6.58
C GLY A 183 -8.40 -29.52 6.24
#